data_9829d83727f82ed488f0cc7bc6385f7b
#
_entry.id   9829d83727f82ed488f0cc7bc6385f7b
#
_cell.length_a   1.000
_cell.length_b   1.000
_cell.length_c   1.000
_cell.angle_alpha   90.00
_cell.angle_beta   90.00
_cell.angle_gamma   90.00
#
_symmetry.space_group_name_H-M   'P 1'
#
loop_
_entity.id
_entity.type
_entity.pdbx_description
1 polymer ?
#
loop_
_entity_poly.entity_id
_entity_poly.type
_entity_poly.pdbx_seq_one_letter_code
_entity_poly.pdbx_strand_id
1 'polypeptide(L)'
;MSVSLIRPLLLATAALALTACTSVGTQKTPAPAVVEVVSAEAAQAEAARVAALQAQPDWAFQGRVAVSKGKDGGSGRIDWKQEGRRYVVELSAPVTRQSWKLTGDTHSEAGRLEGLAGGPRAGEDAQQLLLEATGWDIPVNQLPAWIRGLVAGDAAGPEKVERDGEGRPRRMQQM
;
A
#
# COMPACT_ATOMS: atom_id res chain seq x y z
N MET A 1 -52.12 16.02 72.80
CA MET A 1 -50.69 16.08 73.09
C MET A 1 -50.03 15.41 71.90
N SER A 2 -49.59 16.21 70.98
CA SER A 2 -49.17 15.79 69.64
C SER A 2 -47.68 15.93 69.54
N VAL A 3 -46.98 14.88 69.12
CA VAL A 3 -45.57 14.92 68.87
C VAL A 3 -45.40 14.78 67.36
N SER A 4 -45.02 15.88 66.73
CA SER A 4 -44.63 15.95 65.33
C SER A 4 -43.30 15.25 65.07
N LEU A 5 -43.28 14.23 64.25
CA LEU A 5 -42.08 13.59 63.74
C LEU A 5 -41.71 14.20 62.35
N ILE A 6 -40.66 14.98 62.40
CA ILE A 6 -40.05 15.57 61.21
C ILE A 6 -39.24 14.45 60.51
N ARG A 7 -39.64 14.07 59.31
CA ARG A 7 -38.89 13.19 58.43
C ARG A 7 -37.86 14.02 57.69
N PRO A 8 -36.57 13.71 57.77
CA PRO A 8 -35.59 14.30 56.89
C PRO A 8 -35.68 13.63 55.55
N LEU A 9 -35.94 14.44 54.55
CA LEU A 9 -35.94 14.09 53.14
C LEU A 9 -34.49 13.90 52.67
N LEU A 10 -34.02 12.66 52.55
CA LEU A 10 -32.73 12.35 51.95
C LEU A 10 -32.85 12.51 50.43
N LEU A 11 -32.36 13.62 49.92
CA LEU A 11 -32.11 13.86 48.53
C LEU A 11 -30.86 13.05 48.12
N ALA A 12 -31.08 11.87 47.58
CA ALA A 12 -30.05 11.12 46.87
C ALA A 12 -29.78 11.77 45.51
N THR A 13 -28.77 12.61 45.44
CA THR A 13 -28.21 13.10 44.16
C THR A 13 -27.46 11.97 43.46
N ALA A 14 -28.12 11.31 42.51
CA ALA A 14 -27.49 10.39 41.60
C ALA A 14 -26.61 11.20 40.61
N ALA A 15 -25.33 11.24 40.89
CA ALA A 15 -24.34 11.74 39.95
C ALA A 15 -24.20 10.73 38.81
N LEU A 16 -24.84 11.02 37.69
CA LEU A 16 -24.56 10.32 36.42
C LEU A 16 -23.12 10.69 35.96
N ALA A 17 -22.19 9.79 36.22
CA ALA A 17 -20.89 9.84 35.58
C ALA A 17 -21.07 9.52 34.08
N LEU A 18 -21.18 10.56 33.28
CA LEU A 18 -20.98 10.44 31.81
C LEU A 18 -19.51 10.08 31.59
N THR A 19 -19.21 8.80 31.46
CA THR A 19 -17.95 8.36 30.86
C THR A 19 -17.97 8.78 29.40
N ALA A 20 -17.41 9.95 29.14
CA ALA A 20 -17.06 10.36 27.80
C ALA A 20 -16.05 9.33 27.27
N CYS A 21 -16.48 8.46 26.36
CA CYS A 21 -15.58 7.72 25.51
C CYS A 21 -14.78 8.75 24.70
N THR A 22 -13.64 9.16 25.22
CA THR A 22 -12.63 9.83 24.42
C THR A 22 -12.20 8.80 23.41
N SER A 23 -12.71 8.92 22.16
CA SER A 23 -12.14 8.25 21.04
C SER A 23 -10.66 8.63 21.03
N VAL A 24 -9.81 7.68 21.40
CA VAL A 24 -8.37 7.78 21.18
C VAL A 24 -8.20 7.91 19.69
N GLY A 25 -8.18 9.15 19.21
CA GLY A 25 -7.85 9.46 17.84
C GLY A 25 -6.51 8.79 17.59
N THR A 26 -6.48 7.86 16.64
CA THR A 26 -5.25 7.25 16.17
C THR A 26 -4.34 8.41 15.77
N GLN A 27 -3.43 8.80 16.66
CA GLN A 27 -2.41 9.79 16.33
C GLN A 27 -1.65 9.21 15.17
N LYS A 28 -1.94 9.75 13.98
CA LYS A 28 -1.21 9.40 12.78
C LYS A 28 0.25 9.80 13.06
N THR A 29 1.10 8.81 13.30
CA THR A 29 2.53 9.05 13.48
C THR A 29 3.00 9.91 12.32
N PRO A 30 3.61 11.08 12.56
CA PRO A 30 4.10 11.93 11.49
C PRO A 30 5.02 11.11 10.59
N ALA A 31 4.87 11.28 9.27
CA ALA A 31 5.81 10.64 8.35
C ALA A 31 7.22 11.14 8.67
N PRO A 32 8.23 10.27 8.65
CA PRO A 32 9.63 10.69 8.84
C PRO A 32 9.98 11.81 7.87
N ALA A 33 10.75 12.80 8.36
CA ALA A 33 11.17 13.92 7.54
C ALA A 33 12.06 13.42 6.38
N VAL A 34 11.87 14.03 5.20
CA VAL A 34 12.77 13.82 4.06
C VAL A 34 14.07 14.58 4.31
N VAL A 35 15.21 13.92 4.07
CA VAL A 35 16.54 14.51 4.21
C VAL A 35 17.23 14.63 2.85
N GLU A 36 18.00 15.71 2.66
CA GLU A 36 18.80 15.89 1.43
C GLU A 36 20.07 15.05 1.45
N VAL A 37 20.65 14.88 2.63
CA VAL A 37 21.92 14.13 2.81
C VAL A 37 21.69 13.02 3.82
N VAL A 38 21.98 11.80 3.41
CA VAL A 38 21.93 10.61 4.26
C VAL A 38 23.31 10.41 4.88
N SER A 39 23.36 10.09 6.18
CA SER A 39 24.64 9.77 6.83
C SER A 39 25.27 8.51 6.23
N ALA A 40 26.58 8.38 6.32
CA ALA A 40 27.30 7.20 5.81
C ALA A 40 26.82 5.89 6.47
N GLU A 41 26.52 5.94 7.77
CA GLU A 41 25.98 4.80 8.52
C GLU A 41 24.58 4.40 8.01
N ALA A 42 23.69 5.37 7.81
CA ALA A 42 22.36 5.12 7.26
C ALA A 42 22.42 4.60 5.81
N ALA A 43 23.35 5.12 5.00
CA ALA A 43 23.58 4.62 3.65
C ALA A 43 24.07 3.16 3.65
N GLN A 44 24.94 2.80 4.58
CA GLN A 44 25.41 1.41 4.72
C GLN A 44 24.31 0.47 5.21
N ALA A 45 23.50 0.89 6.18
CA ALA A 45 22.36 0.13 6.65
C ALA A 45 21.31 -0.10 5.53
N GLU A 46 21.06 0.92 4.72
CA GLU A 46 20.16 0.83 3.56
C GLU A 46 20.73 -0.13 2.49
N ALA A 47 22.03 -0.07 2.21
CA ALA A 47 22.66 -1.01 1.29
C ALA A 47 22.54 -2.45 1.77
N ALA A 48 22.70 -2.71 3.06
CA ALA A 48 22.52 -4.03 3.66
C ALA A 48 21.05 -4.49 3.56
N ARG A 49 20.08 -3.60 3.79
CA ARG A 49 18.65 -3.89 3.60
C ARG A 49 18.35 -4.27 2.15
N VAL A 50 18.84 -3.50 1.20
CA VAL A 50 18.66 -3.75 -0.25
C VAL A 50 19.22 -5.13 -0.61
N ALA A 51 20.45 -5.44 -0.18
CA ALA A 51 21.08 -6.74 -0.44
C ALA A 51 20.26 -7.91 0.16
N ALA A 52 19.78 -7.76 1.40
CA ALA A 52 18.95 -8.78 2.05
C ALA A 52 17.64 -9.02 1.29
N LEU A 53 16.99 -7.97 0.81
CA LEU A 53 15.77 -8.10 0.02
C LEU A 53 16.03 -8.73 -1.35
N GLN A 54 17.11 -8.37 -2.01
CA GLN A 54 17.49 -8.95 -3.30
C GLN A 54 17.82 -10.46 -3.19
N ALA A 55 18.32 -10.89 -2.04
CA ALA A 55 18.56 -12.30 -1.75
C ALA A 55 17.28 -13.14 -1.50
N GLN A 56 16.12 -12.49 -1.44
CA GLN A 56 14.81 -13.13 -1.27
C GLN A 56 14.00 -13.07 -2.57
N PRO A 57 14.15 -14.07 -3.46
CA PRO A 57 13.43 -14.08 -4.74
C PRO A 57 11.93 -14.39 -4.56
N ASP A 58 11.57 -15.09 -3.48
CA ASP A 58 10.20 -15.51 -3.20
C ASP A 58 9.61 -14.64 -2.09
N TRP A 59 8.51 -14.00 -2.37
CA TRP A 59 7.83 -13.12 -1.42
C TRP A 59 6.36 -12.92 -1.80
N ALA A 60 5.57 -12.43 -0.86
CA ALA A 60 4.18 -12.07 -1.08
C ALA A 60 3.85 -10.74 -0.41
N PHE A 61 2.89 -10.04 -0.97
CA PHE A 61 2.39 -8.77 -0.46
C PHE A 61 0.87 -8.69 -0.61
N GLN A 62 0.21 -8.21 0.43
CA GLN A 62 -1.21 -7.89 0.39
C GLN A 62 -1.42 -6.46 0.86
N GLY A 63 -2.28 -5.72 0.15
CA GLY A 63 -2.49 -4.34 0.50
C GLY A 63 -3.66 -3.69 -0.22
N ARG A 64 -3.71 -2.38 -0.08
CA ARG A 64 -4.60 -1.51 -0.84
C ARG A 64 -3.78 -0.68 -1.81
N VAL A 65 -4.26 -0.58 -3.03
CA VAL A 65 -3.68 0.27 -4.07
C VAL A 65 -4.69 1.34 -4.45
N ALA A 66 -4.19 2.54 -4.67
CA ALA A 66 -4.92 3.60 -5.33
C ALA A 66 -4.12 4.09 -6.53
N VAL A 67 -4.79 4.22 -7.67
CA VAL A 67 -4.22 4.75 -8.91
C VAL A 67 -4.98 5.99 -9.29
N SER A 68 -4.27 6.98 -9.81
CA SER A 68 -4.89 8.20 -10.32
C SER A 68 -4.17 8.70 -11.56
N LYS A 69 -4.96 9.19 -12.54
CA LYS A 69 -4.46 9.80 -13.76
C LYS A 69 -5.35 11.00 -14.11
N GLY A 70 -4.85 12.19 -13.88
CA GLY A 70 -5.66 13.41 -14.02
C GLY A 70 -6.85 13.43 -13.06
N LYS A 71 -8.07 13.39 -13.60
CA LYS A 71 -9.32 13.38 -12.81
C LYS A 71 -9.83 11.95 -12.55
N ASP A 72 -9.27 10.97 -13.23
CA ASP A 72 -9.67 9.58 -13.10
C ASP A 72 -8.89 8.91 -11.97
N GLY A 73 -9.55 8.06 -11.23
CA GLY A 73 -8.94 7.35 -10.12
C GLY A 73 -9.69 6.08 -9.78
N GLY A 74 -8.95 5.15 -9.20
CA GLY A 74 -9.50 3.90 -8.71
C GLY A 74 -8.75 3.40 -7.50
N SER A 75 -9.39 2.54 -6.73
CA SER A 75 -8.76 1.89 -5.60
C SER A 75 -9.23 0.45 -5.51
N GLY A 76 -8.36 -0.41 -5.00
CA GLY A 76 -8.67 -1.81 -4.84
C GLY A 76 -7.78 -2.48 -3.80
N ARG A 77 -8.05 -3.76 -3.61
CA ARG A 77 -7.15 -4.66 -2.90
C ARG A 77 -6.23 -5.32 -3.92
N ILE A 78 -4.96 -5.39 -3.58
CA ILE A 78 -3.94 -6.09 -4.36
C ILE A 78 -3.36 -7.24 -3.53
N ASP A 79 -3.24 -8.39 -4.16
CA ASP A 79 -2.52 -9.54 -3.65
C ASP A 79 -1.43 -9.88 -4.67
N TRP A 80 -0.17 -9.84 -4.24
CA TRP A 80 1.01 -10.14 -5.09
C TRP A 80 1.74 -11.34 -4.53
N LYS A 81 2.03 -12.30 -5.38
CA LYS A 81 2.89 -13.45 -5.08
C LYS A 81 3.99 -13.51 -6.11
N GLN A 82 5.23 -13.53 -5.65
CA GLN A 82 6.44 -13.66 -6.45
C GLN A 82 7.12 -14.98 -6.13
N GLU A 83 7.49 -15.74 -7.15
CA GLU A 83 8.27 -16.97 -7.05
C GLU A 83 9.41 -16.90 -8.07
N GLY A 84 10.58 -16.49 -7.60
CA GLY A 84 11.70 -16.15 -8.47
C GLY A 84 11.31 -15.04 -9.44
N ARG A 85 11.27 -15.34 -10.73
CA ARG A 85 10.88 -14.39 -11.77
C ARG A 85 9.39 -14.37 -12.08
N ARG A 86 8.66 -15.43 -11.72
CA ARG A 86 7.22 -15.53 -11.97
C ARG A 86 6.43 -14.77 -10.92
N TYR A 87 5.41 -14.06 -11.36
CA TYR A 87 4.50 -13.39 -10.46
C TYR A 87 3.03 -13.71 -10.77
N VAL A 88 2.23 -13.63 -9.74
CA VAL A 88 0.77 -13.61 -9.81
C VAL A 88 0.28 -12.40 -9.06
N VAL A 89 -0.50 -11.56 -9.74
CA VAL A 89 -1.13 -10.37 -9.16
C VAL A 89 -2.62 -10.52 -9.29
N GLU A 90 -3.32 -10.44 -8.17
CA GLU A 90 -4.77 -10.36 -8.13
C GLU A 90 -5.19 -8.98 -7.65
N LEU A 91 -6.06 -8.32 -8.42
CA LEU A 91 -6.64 -7.05 -8.03
C LEU A 91 -8.14 -7.17 -7.96
N SER A 92 -8.72 -6.69 -6.88
CA SER A 92 -10.15 -6.57 -6.73
C SER A 92 -10.55 -5.14 -6.37
N ALA A 93 -11.45 -4.57 -7.17
CA ALA A 93 -11.98 -3.23 -6.99
C ALA A 93 -13.48 -3.31 -6.62
N PRO A 94 -13.83 -3.34 -5.33
CA PRO A 94 -15.21 -3.56 -4.88
C PRO A 94 -16.22 -2.54 -5.42
N VAL A 95 -15.79 -1.30 -5.60
CA VAL A 95 -16.64 -0.20 -6.09
C VAL A 95 -17.08 -0.43 -7.53
N THR A 96 -16.16 -0.85 -8.40
CA THR A 96 -16.43 -1.13 -9.82
C THR A 96 -16.85 -2.58 -10.06
N ARG A 97 -16.80 -3.43 -9.02
CA ARG A 97 -17.02 -4.88 -9.10
C ARG A 97 -16.12 -5.57 -10.14
N GLN A 98 -14.95 -4.99 -10.38
CA GLN A 98 -13.95 -5.58 -11.26
C GLN A 98 -12.94 -6.33 -10.43
N SER A 99 -12.59 -7.50 -10.88
CA SER A 99 -11.44 -8.26 -10.39
C SER A 99 -10.73 -8.91 -11.56
N TRP A 100 -9.43 -8.93 -11.48
CA TRP A 100 -8.62 -9.57 -12.50
C TRP A 100 -7.37 -10.20 -11.88
N LYS A 101 -6.84 -11.14 -12.59
CA LYS A 101 -5.60 -11.84 -12.25
C LYS A 101 -4.63 -11.73 -13.41
N LEU A 102 -3.44 -11.22 -13.14
CA LEU A 102 -2.33 -11.18 -14.07
C LEU A 102 -1.27 -12.16 -13.62
N THR A 103 -0.83 -13.01 -14.52
CA THR A 103 0.32 -13.90 -14.33
C THR A 103 1.39 -13.50 -15.34
N GLY A 104 2.64 -13.39 -14.92
CA GLY A 104 3.74 -13.00 -15.80
C GLY A 104 5.09 -13.42 -15.26
N ASP A 105 6.11 -13.00 -15.97
CA ASP A 105 7.53 -13.23 -15.66
C ASP A 105 8.29 -11.91 -15.83
N THR A 106 9.06 -11.51 -14.84
CA THR A 106 9.78 -10.24 -14.83
C THR A 106 10.94 -10.17 -15.86
N HIS A 107 11.25 -11.27 -16.52
CA HIS A 107 12.31 -11.31 -17.53
C HIS A 107 11.76 -11.28 -18.97
N SER A 108 10.63 -11.95 -19.21
CA SER A 108 10.07 -12.09 -20.56
C SER A 108 9.07 -11.01 -20.93
N GLU A 109 8.69 -10.14 -19.95
CA GLU A 109 7.63 -9.13 -20.09
C GLU A 109 6.24 -9.69 -20.44
N ALA A 110 6.17 -10.93 -20.92
CA ALA A 110 4.93 -11.58 -21.30
C ALA A 110 3.98 -11.78 -20.11
N GLY A 111 2.68 -11.72 -20.38
CA GLY A 111 1.65 -11.89 -19.36
C GLY A 111 0.39 -12.57 -19.85
N ARG A 112 -0.39 -13.05 -18.89
CA ARG A 112 -1.73 -13.59 -19.07
C ARG A 112 -2.68 -12.93 -18.09
N LEU A 113 -3.74 -12.33 -18.61
CA LEU A 113 -4.77 -11.62 -17.87
C LEU A 113 -6.08 -12.40 -17.91
N GLU A 114 -6.69 -12.57 -16.73
CA GLU A 114 -7.94 -13.31 -16.55
C GLU A 114 -8.90 -12.50 -15.66
N GLY A 115 -10.20 -12.84 -15.69
CA GLY A 115 -11.23 -12.26 -14.81
C GLY A 115 -11.94 -11.04 -15.37
N LEU A 116 -11.52 -10.50 -16.50
CA LEU A 116 -12.21 -9.40 -17.18
C LEU A 116 -13.19 -9.88 -18.26
N ALA A 117 -14.11 -9.00 -18.63
CA ALA A 117 -15.04 -9.23 -19.73
C ALA A 117 -14.27 -9.55 -21.03
N GLY A 118 -14.74 -10.54 -21.79
CA GLY A 118 -14.10 -11.02 -23.01
C GLY A 118 -13.17 -12.22 -22.78
N GLY A 119 -13.05 -12.71 -21.54
CA GLY A 119 -12.28 -13.92 -21.23
C GLY A 119 -10.78 -13.72 -21.08
N PRO A 120 -10.02 -14.80 -20.91
CA PRO A 120 -8.57 -14.74 -20.75
C PRO A 120 -7.86 -14.20 -21.98
N ARG A 121 -6.84 -13.37 -21.76
CA ARG A 121 -5.98 -12.80 -22.80
C ARG A 121 -4.53 -13.07 -22.44
N ALA A 122 -3.67 -13.21 -23.44
CA ALA A 122 -2.24 -13.31 -23.27
C ALA A 122 -1.54 -12.36 -24.27
N GLY A 123 -0.39 -11.84 -23.89
CA GLY A 123 0.40 -10.93 -24.70
C GLY A 123 1.89 -11.01 -24.37
N GLU A 124 2.70 -10.51 -25.26
CA GLU A 124 4.17 -10.46 -25.09
C GLU A 124 4.60 -9.34 -24.12
N ASP A 125 3.69 -8.38 -23.82
CA ASP A 125 3.89 -7.30 -22.88
C ASP A 125 2.68 -7.24 -21.92
N ALA A 126 2.95 -7.57 -20.67
CA ALA A 126 1.93 -7.58 -19.61
C ALA A 126 1.42 -6.17 -19.24
N GLN A 127 2.26 -5.14 -19.37
CA GLN A 127 1.88 -3.75 -19.12
C GLN A 127 0.93 -3.26 -20.20
N GLN A 128 1.27 -3.51 -21.47
CA GLN A 128 0.41 -3.19 -22.60
C GLN A 128 -0.93 -3.95 -22.52
N LEU A 129 -0.89 -5.21 -22.15
CA LEU A 129 -2.08 -6.04 -21.95
C LEU A 129 -3.04 -5.46 -20.88
N LEU A 130 -2.48 -4.98 -19.76
CA LEU A 130 -3.24 -4.29 -18.72
C LEU A 130 -3.81 -2.96 -19.21
N LEU A 131 -3.01 -2.16 -19.89
CA LEU A 131 -3.44 -0.87 -20.45
C LEU A 131 -4.65 -1.05 -21.37
N GLU A 132 -4.58 -1.99 -22.29
CA GLU A 132 -5.67 -2.28 -23.24
C GLU A 132 -6.93 -2.80 -22.57
N ALA A 133 -6.76 -3.60 -21.52
CA ALA A 133 -7.88 -4.23 -20.82
C ALA A 133 -8.55 -3.34 -19.78
N THR A 134 -7.80 -2.46 -19.12
CA THR A 134 -8.26 -1.67 -17.97
C THR A 134 -8.22 -0.16 -18.19
N GLY A 135 -7.48 0.33 -19.19
CA GLY A 135 -7.19 1.74 -19.41
C GLY A 135 -6.11 2.31 -18.49
N TRP A 136 -5.52 1.49 -17.62
CA TRP A 136 -4.49 1.91 -16.67
C TRP A 136 -3.11 1.45 -17.12
N ASP A 137 -2.20 2.41 -17.23
CA ASP A 137 -0.79 2.17 -17.49
C ASP A 137 -0.09 1.84 -16.16
N ILE A 138 0.04 0.56 -15.88
CA ILE A 138 0.63 0.06 -14.64
C ILE A 138 1.96 -0.60 -14.96
N PRO A 139 3.10 -0.06 -14.47
CA PRO A 139 4.43 -0.58 -14.77
C PRO A 139 4.72 -1.87 -14.00
N VAL A 140 4.09 -2.96 -14.40
CA VAL A 140 4.09 -4.25 -13.68
C VAL A 140 5.48 -4.86 -13.51
N ASN A 141 6.41 -4.54 -14.39
CA ASN A 141 7.80 -5.03 -14.30
C ASN A 141 8.63 -4.27 -13.26
N GLN A 142 8.23 -3.05 -12.91
CA GLN A 142 8.92 -2.21 -11.91
C GLN A 142 8.28 -2.32 -10.51
N LEU A 143 6.99 -2.64 -10.47
CA LEU A 143 6.24 -2.77 -9.21
C LEU A 143 6.89 -3.71 -8.19
N PRO A 144 7.47 -4.88 -8.54
CA PRO A 144 8.15 -5.76 -7.59
C PRO A 144 9.26 -5.08 -6.80
N ALA A 145 10.01 -4.21 -7.45
CA ALA A 145 11.03 -3.41 -6.79
C ALA A 145 10.40 -2.34 -5.90
N TRP A 146 9.46 -1.57 -6.43
CA TRP A 146 8.86 -0.44 -5.70
C TRP A 146 8.06 -0.87 -4.48
N ILE A 147 7.28 -1.95 -4.54
CA ILE A 147 6.52 -2.49 -3.40
C ILE A 147 7.47 -2.84 -2.24
N ARG A 148 8.68 -3.29 -2.55
CA ARG A 148 9.71 -3.63 -1.57
C ARG A 148 10.58 -2.43 -1.16
N GLY A 149 10.28 -1.23 -1.68
CA GLY A 149 11.09 -0.04 -1.45
C GLY A 149 12.48 -0.15 -2.07
N LEU A 150 12.59 -0.84 -3.20
CA LEU A 150 13.80 -0.91 -4.01
C LEU A 150 13.66 0.02 -5.22
N VAL A 151 14.77 0.51 -5.72
CA VAL A 151 14.84 1.20 -7.01
C VAL A 151 14.90 0.13 -8.10
N ALA A 152 14.03 0.20 -9.10
CA ALA A 152 14.11 -0.70 -10.26
C ALA A 152 15.43 -0.46 -11.01
N GLY A 153 16.13 -1.54 -11.33
CA GLY A 153 17.49 -1.49 -11.90
C GLY A 153 17.55 -1.31 -13.43
N ASP A 154 16.45 -0.93 -14.06
CA ASP A 154 16.40 -0.70 -15.52
C ASP A 154 16.76 0.73 -15.90
N ALA A 155 16.91 0.98 -17.20
CA ALA A 155 17.25 2.29 -17.76
C ALA A 155 16.19 3.38 -17.48
N ALA A 156 15.00 2.99 -17.01
CA ALA A 156 13.88 3.84 -16.66
C ALA A 156 13.72 3.97 -15.14
N GLY A 157 14.81 3.90 -14.39
CA GLY A 157 14.81 4.12 -12.93
C GLY A 157 14.12 5.41 -12.51
N PRO A 158 13.69 5.53 -11.25
CA PRO A 158 12.97 6.70 -10.80
C PRO A 158 13.82 7.96 -10.95
N GLU A 159 13.21 8.99 -11.54
CA GLU A 159 13.86 10.29 -11.77
C GLU A 159 14.24 10.97 -10.45
N LYS A 160 13.42 10.75 -9.42
CA LYS A 160 13.65 11.31 -8.09
C LYS A 160 13.30 10.30 -7.01
N VAL A 161 14.21 10.14 -6.03
CA VAL A 161 13.97 9.35 -4.82
C VAL A 161 14.16 10.25 -3.60
N GLU A 162 13.09 10.49 -2.86
CA GLU A 162 13.16 11.16 -1.56
C GLU A 162 13.38 10.10 -0.47
N ARG A 163 14.32 10.37 0.44
CA ARG A 163 14.72 9.44 1.49
C ARG A 163 14.48 10.02 2.89
N ASP A 164 14.30 9.14 3.87
CA ASP A 164 14.30 9.53 5.29
C ASP A 164 15.72 9.52 5.89
N GLY A 165 15.83 9.89 7.17
CA GLY A 165 17.11 9.92 7.90
C GLY A 165 17.81 8.57 7.99
N GLU A 166 17.10 7.46 7.84
CA GLU A 166 17.63 6.11 7.78
C GLU A 166 17.97 5.67 6.33
N GLY A 167 17.89 6.58 5.37
CA GLY A 167 18.20 6.32 3.96
C GLY A 167 17.12 5.57 3.17
N ARG A 168 15.99 5.23 3.79
CA ARG A 168 14.91 4.47 3.13
C ARG A 168 14.13 5.34 2.16
N PRO A 169 13.73 4.82 0.99
CA PRO A 169 12.89 5.56 0.05
C PRO A 169 11.51 5.84 0.66
N ARG A 170 11.10 7.09 0.62
CA ARG A 170 9.78 7.58 1.09
C ARG A 170 8.88 7.92 -0.08
N ARG A 171 9.45 8.40 -1.14
CA ARG A 171 8.75 8.73 -2.37
C ARG A 171 9.65 8.46 -3.55
N MET A 172 9.12 7.82 -4.56
CA MET A 172 9.76 7.63 -5.86
C MET A 172 8.88 8.28 -6.92
N GLN A 173 9.48 9.00 -7.83
CA GLN A 173 8.82 9.63 -8.97
C GLN A 173 9.49 9.13 -10.25
N GLN A 174 8.66 8.70 -11.18
CA GLN A 174 9.07 8.32 -12.53
C GLN A 174 8.18 9.09 -13.50
N MET A 175 8.75 9.69 -14.53
CA MET A 175 8.03 10.34 -15.64
C MET A 175 8.08 9.48 -16.89
#